data_c84ba25de020253e32bc813f0983b460
#
_entry.id   c84ba25de020253e32bc813f0983b460
#
_cell.length_a   1.000
_cell.length_b   1.000
_cell.length_c   1.000
_cell.angle_alpha   90.00
_cell.angle_beta   90.00
_cell.angle_gamma   90.00
#
_symmetry.space_group_name_H-M   'P 1'
#
loop_
_entity.id
_entity.type
_entity.pdbx_description
1 polymer ?
#
loop_
_entity_poly.entity_id
_entity_poly.type
_entity_poly.pdbx_seq_one_letter_code
_entity_poly.pdbx_strand_id
1 'polypeptide(L)'
;HRPFFIGDFALTRGIDPSAILMAFGCGAVLALSALLITENNQKRLPYHFAVLGMLCFSLLVYVRLFGIPTPQTTDDLGLTGQEQNGSNSQRDNPFRDGENENNDKEAPVAIVVFRDDYEPLNGSYYFRESAYSEFNGVMLDFTTQDEMDRDLIEHFTNSREESEQLPGAEEERKAVRTSIGMLVPHRSPFGLESPIAYENTANPNNLRFKRTYDTYSLAPEYDFEYLIGQETGREDWSDEIWQEYLTIPDDARYKTLAEELITNLRPEYADDPFAKAWAIKTYLDENGIYSLKNEHAYEGDPAGSFLFGDLTGYCMHFSFAATYLFRSIGIPARVGIGYSVPASNRAGGSALLIQAIHGHAWPEVYFKDIGWVIIDPAPQQTLVDMTTDPQDSLQQLLGDMLRNDASFEEFLGSQQSSFVQLQTILSILYTLTALVLITAYLIKLYRLWIPSFASNENQYRLCYRAVLDRLSAVGLSRDFGESR
;
A
#
# COMPACT_ATOMS: atom_id res chain seq x y z
N HIS A 1 -1.24 12.27 13.89
CA HIS A 1 -2.33 13.16 13.44
C HIS A 1 -1.76 14.12 12.41
N ARG A 2 -1.90 13.79 11.11
CA ARG A 2 -1.65 14.71 10.01
C ARG A 2 -2.85 15.67 9.94
N PRO A 3 -2.67 16.99 9.82
CA PRO A 3 -3.80 17.86 9.58
C PRO A 3 -4.34 17.58 8.18
N PHE A 4 -5.47 16.91 8.10
CA PHE A 4 -6.18 16.54 6.87
C PHE A 4 -6.31 17.71 5.90
N PHE A 5 -6.57 18.92 6.41
CA PHE A 5 -6.72 20.14 5.63
C PHE A 5 -5.53 20.50 4.73
N ILE A 6 -4.30 20.21 5.14
CA ILE A 6 -3.11 20.57 4.35
C ILE A 6 -2.91 19.57 3.23
N GLY A 7 -3.24 18.29 3.48
CA GLY A 7 -3.18 17.23 2.49
C GLY A 7 -4.14 17.47 1.34
N ASP A 8 -5.41 17.74 1.65
CA ASP A 8 -6.46 17.95 0.65
C ASP A 8 -6.22 19.21 -0.19
N PHE A 9 -5.82 20.32 0.45
CA PHE A 9 -5.51 21.57 -0.25
C PHE A 9 -4.31 21.42 -1.20
N ALA A 10 -3.30 20.67 -0.78
CA ALA A 10 -2.12 20.41 -1.59
C ALA A 10 -2.44 19.51 -2.79
N LEU A 11 -3.20 18.42 -2.54
CA LEU A 11 -3.56 17.44 -3.56
C LEU A 11 -4.50 18.03 -4.63
N THR A 12 -5.46 18.87 -4.23
CA THR A 12 -6.37 19.55 -5.19
C THR A 12 -5.64 20.51 -6.13
N ARG A 13 -4.43 20.97 -5.77
CA ARG A 13 -3.61 21.88 -6.58
C ARG A 13 -2.37 21.25 -7.19
N GLY A 14 -2.20 19.92 -7.06
CA GLY A 14 -1.02 19.21 -7.57
C GLY A 14 0.29 19.59 -6.87
N ILE A 15 0.21 20.11 -5.63
CA ILE A 15 1.36 20.52 -4.84
C ILE A 15 1.69 19.40 -3.85
N ASP A 16 2.96 19.01 -3.76
CA ASP A 16 3.41 18.05 -2.76
C ASP A 16 3.15 18.60 -1.34
N PRO A 17 2.38 17.90 -0.47
CA PRO A 17 2.16 18.30 0.92
C PRO A 17 3.44 18.54 1.71
N SER A 18 4.54 17.84 1.38
CA SER A 18 5.84 18.04 2.00
C SER A 18 6.44 19.40 1.68
N ALA A 19 6.20 19.93 0.47
CA ALA A 19 6.65 21.28 0.07
C ALA A 19 5.92 22.37 0.85
N ILE A 20 4.62 22.19 1.11
CA ILE A 20 3.83 23.13 1.94
C ILE A 20 4.32 23.10 3.39
N LEU A 21 4.53 21.93 3.97
CA LEU A 21 5.06 21.77 5.33
C LEU A 21 6.45 22.38 5.46
N MET A 22 7.29 22.23 4.44
CA MET A 22 8.63 22.84 4.39
C MET A 22 8.53 24.37 4.32
N ALA A 23 7.61 24.92 3.51
CA ALA A 23 7.36 26.37 3.45
C ALA A 23 6.87 26.93 4.78
N PHE A 24 5.96 26.25 5.47
CA PHE A 24 5.52 26.62 6.82
C PHE A 24 6.65 26.52 7.84
N GLY A 25 7.49 25.48 7.78
CA GLY A 25 8.68 25.34 8.61
C GLY A 25 9.68 26.48 8.41
N CYS A 26 9.98 26.83 7.18
CA CYS A 26 10.83 27.98 6.85
C CYS A 26 10.20 29.29 7.33
N GLY A 27 8.90 29.49 7.15
CA GLY A 27 8.17 30.65 7.64
C GLY A 27 8.22 30.78 9.17
N ALA A 28 8.06 29.67 9.89
CA ALA A 28 8.17 29.65 11.35
C ALA A 28 9.59 29.98 11.83
N VAL A 29 10.62 29.46 11.15
CA VAL A 29 12.04 29.81 11.46
C VAL A 29 12.30 31.26 11.23
N LEU A 30 11.79 31.84 10.12
CA LEU A 30 11.92 33.28 9.85
C LEU A 30 11.20 34.15 10.89
N ALA A 31 9.98 33.75 11.29
CA ALA A 31 9.21 34.46 12.31
C ALA A 31 9.90 34.40 13.69
N LEU A 32 10.41 33.23 14.09
CA LEU A 32 11.20 33.07 15.31
C LEU A 32 12.49 33.90 15.27
N SER A 33 13.17 33.92 14.10
CA SER A 33 14.36 34.75 13.91
C SER A 33 14.04 36.23 14.04
N ALA A 34 12.92 36.69 13.47
CA ALA A 34 12.46 38.07 13.61
C ALA A 34 12.11 38.43 15.06
N LEU A 35 11.45 37.54 15.80
CA LEU A 35 11.16 37.71 17.22
C LEU A 35 12.45 37.78 18.06
N LEU A 36 13.45 36.97 17.77
CA LEU A 36 14.75 37.00 18.44
C LEU A 36 15.52 38.30 18.17
N ILE A 37 15.33 38.92 16.99
CA ILE A 37 15.93 40.21 16.64
C ILE A 37 15.28 41.38 17.42
N THR A 38 13.98 41.26 17.72
CA THR A 38 13.25 42.29 18.48
C THR A 38 13.50 42.19 19.98
N GLU A 39 14.10 41.13 20.48
CA GLU A 39 14.47 40.95 21.87
C GLU A 39 15.68 41.84 22.22
N ASN A 40 15.55 42.70 23.24
CA ASN A 40 16.43 43.81 23.55
C ASN A 40 17.85 43.43 24.05
N ASN A 41 18.28 42.18 23.93
CA ASN A 41 19.58 41.70 24.37
C ASN A 41 20.53 41.41 23.21
N GLN A 42 20.97 42.47 22.53
CA GLN A 42 21.80 42.44 21.31
C GLN A 42 23.15 41.69 21.45
N LYS A 43 23.63 41.43 22.68
CA LYS A 43 24.94 40.80 22.90
C LYS A 43 25.02 39.34 22.48
N ARG A 44 23.90 38.62 22.43
CA ARG A 44 23.85 37.20 22.09
C ARG A 44 23.29 36.90 20.69
N LEU A 45 22.84 37.93 19.99
CA LEU A 45 22.23 37.79 18.67
C LEU A 45 23.07 36.99 17.66
N PRO A 46 24.39 37.28 17.48
CA PRO A 46 25.21 36.55 16.50
C PRO A 46 25.37 35.06 16.87
N TYR A 47 25.36 34.75 18.17
CA TYR A 47 25.45 33.37 18.62
C TYR A 47 24.18 32.58 18.28
N HIS A 48 22.99 33.16 18.49
CA HIS A 48 21.71 32.50 18.17
C HIS A 48 21.54 32.30 16.67
N PHE A 49 21.96 33.25 15.84
CA PHE A 49 21.97 33.08 14.38
C PHE A 49 22.96 32.02 13.92
N ALA A 50 24.12 31.90 14.53
CA ALA A 50 25.09 30.86 14.21
C ALA A 50 24.56 29.48 14.58
N VAL A 51 23.94 29.32 15.74
CA VAL A 51 23.34 28.03 16.19
C VAL A 51 22.15 27.65 15.31
N LEU A 52 21.27 28.61 14.98
CA LEU A 52 20.12 28.36 14.10
C LEU A 52 20.58 27.97 12.68
N GLY A 53 21.56 28.72 12.15
CA GLY A 53 22.17 28.38 10.84
C GLY A 53 22.82 27.02 10.82
N MET A 54 23.52 26.64 11.89
CA MET A 54 24.14 25.32 12.02
C MET A 54 23.10 24.21 12.11
N LEU A 55 21.98 24.42 12.82
CA LEU A 55 20.86 23.49 12.91
C LEU A 55 20.16 23.32 11.55
N CYS A 56 19.87 24.42 10.85
CA CYS A 56 19.28 24.35 9.50
C CYS A 56 20.22 23.67 8.50
N PHE A 57 21.51 23.95 8.57
CA PHE A 57 22.52 23.32 7.71
C PHE A 57 22.65 21.82 8.01
N SER A 58 22.68 21.42 9.28
CA SER A 58 22.74 20.01 9.66
C SER A 58 21.48 19.23 9.22
N LEU A 59 20.30 19.87 9.32
CA LEU A 59 19.04 19.30 8.83
C LEU A 59 19.04 19.13 7.31
N LEU A 60 19.53 20.14 6.57
CA LEU A 60 19.68 20.06 5.11
C LEU A 60 20.65 18.97 4.67
N VAL A 61 21.79 18.85 5.36
CA VAL A 61 22.78 17.79 5.10
C VAL A 61 22.18 16.42 5.44
N TYR A 62 21.47 16.30 6.54
CA TYR A 62 20.76 15.07 6.92
C TYR A 62 19.75 14.65 5.85
N VAL A 63 18.87 15.58 5.43
CA VAL A 63 17.88 15.33 4.36
C VAL A 63 18.55 14.98 3.03
N ARG A 64 19.71 15.60 2.72
CA ARG A 64 20.43 15.31 1.48
C ARG A 64 21.14 13.97 1.47
N LEU A 65 21.64 13.52 2.62
CA LEU A 65 22.38 12.24 2.75
C LEU A 65 21.48 11.05 3.00
N PHE A 66 20.41 11.24 3.76
CA PHE A 66 19.54 10.16 4.21
C PHE A 66 18.14 10.20 3.59
N GLY A 67 17.83 11.21 2.79
CA GLY A 67 16.48 11.46 2.32
C GLY A 67 15.57 12.00 3.43
N ILE A 68 14.36 12.41 3.05
CA ILE A 68 13.27 12.58 4.02
C ILE A 68 12.87 11.17 4.42
N PRO A 69 12.87 10.79 5.72
CA PRO A 69 12.31 9.50 6.10
C PRO A 69 10.88 9.50 5.54
N THR A 70 10.68 8.72 4.50
CA THR A 70 9.33 8.38 4.04
C THR A 70 8.63 7.90 5.30
N PRO A 71 7.45 8.43 5.66
CA PRO A 71 6.67 7.79 6.69
C PRO A 71 6.60 6.33 6.27
N GLN A 72 7.01 5.43 7.15
CA GLN A 72 6.81 4.00 6.94
C GLN A 72 5.31 3.88 6.70
N THR A 73 4.94 3.88 5.44
CA THR A 73 3.63 3.43 5.01
C THR A 73 3.66 1.98 5.43
N THR A 74 2.70 1.61 6.20
CA THR A 74 2.44 0.31 6.79
C THR A 74 2.65 -0.78 5.73
N ASP A 75 3.91 -1.23 5.65
CA ASP A 75 4.37 -2.22 4.69
C ASP A 75 4.04 -3.64 5.17
N ASP A 76 3.13 -3.79 6.14
CA ASP A 76 2.95 -5.04 6.85
C ASP A 76 1.46 -5.37 7.01
N LEU A 77 0.81 -5.61 5.89
CA LEU A 77 -0.48 -6.30 5.88
C LEU A 77 -0.32 -7.77 5.48
N GLY A 78 0.82 -8.38 5.72
CA GLY A 78 1.16 -9.81 5.61
C GLY A 78 0.40 -10.72 4.64
N LEU A 79 -0.80 -10.33 4.25
CA LEU A 79 -1.65 -11.06 3.30
C LEU A 79 -1.29 -10.79 1.84
N THR A 80 -0.62 -9.68 1.54
CA THR A 80 -0.30 -9.27 0.18
C THR A 80 1.18 -8.93 0.08
N GLY A 81 1.92 -9.76 -0.60
CA GLY A 81 3.34 -9.80 -0.94
C GLY A 81 4.19 -8.54 -0.90
N GLN A 82 4.37 -7.90 0.24
CA GLN A 82 5.27 -6.78 0.41
C GLN A 82 6.72 -7.24 0.64
N GLU A 83 7.67 -6.62 -0.07
CA GLU A 83 9.08 -6.87 0.12
C GLU A 83 9.54 -6.46 1.53
N GLN A 84 9.81 -7.43 2.39
CA GLN A 84 10.67 -7.22 3.54
C GLN A 84 12.13 -7.14 3.09
N ASN A 85 12.69 -5.95 3.09
CA ASN A 85 14.14 -5.76 3.01
C ASN A 85 14.77 -6.15 4.35
N GLY A 86 15.16 -7.40 4.49
CA GLY A 86 15.91 -7.85 5.67
C GLY A 86 16.02 -9.37 5.79
N SER A 87 17.13 -9.88 5.32
CA SER A 87 17.75 -11.19 5.60
C SER A 87 17.15 -12.00 6.76
N ASN A 88 16.73 -13.14 6.43
CA ASN A 88 16.56 -14.42 7.09
C ASN A 88 15.12 -14.93 7.08
N SER A 89 14.93 -15.89 6.21
CA SER A 89 13.86 -16.83 6.04
C SER A 89 13.35 -17.47 7.35
N GLN A 90 12.57 -16.75 8.10
CA GLN A 90 11.46 -17.34 8.83
C GLN A 90 10.23 -17.04 7.98
N ARG A 91 9.67 -18.06 7.31
CA ARG A 91 8.43 -17.98 6.53
C ARG A 91 7.39 -17.33 7.44
N ASP A 92 6.91 -16.16 7.03
CA ASP A 92 5.94 -15.42 7.84
C ASP A 92 4.67 -16.26 7.99
N ASN A 93 4.23 -16.41 9.22
CA ASN A 93 3.02 -17.15 9.53
C ASN A 93 1.81 -16.26 9.20
N PRO A 94 1.02 -16.59 8.16
CA PRO A 94 -0.09 -15.74 7.69
C PRO A 94 -1.19 -15.55 8.74
N PHE A 95 -1.21 -16.36 9.80
CA PHE A 95 -2.16 -16.23 10.90
C PHE A 95 -1.77 -15.16 11.93
N ARG A 96 -0.59 -14.53 11.82
CA ARG A 96 -0.12 -13.46 12.74
C ARG A 96 -0.49 -12.06 12.28
N ASP A 97 -0.81 -11.89 11.02
CA ASP A 97 -0.94 -10.57 10.41
C ASP A 97 -2.18 -9.80 10.85
N GLY A 98 -3.21 -10.48 11.35
CA GLY A 98 -4.40 -9.85 11.93
C GLY A 98 -4.15 -9.09 13.25
N GLU A 99 -3.04 -9.33 13.95
CA GLU A 99 -2.76 -8.78 15.27
C GLU A 99 -2.12 -7.37 15.25
N ASN A 100 -1.67 -6.87 14.09
CA ASN A 100 -1.02 -5.56 13.99
C ASN A 100 -2.03 -4.41 14.09
N GLU A 101 -2.32 -3.94 15.33
CA GLU A 101 -3.29 -2.86 15.62
C GLU A 101 -2.89 -1.47 15.08
N ASN A 102 -1.65 -1.29 14.59
CA ASN A 102 -1.11 0.03 14.20
C ASN A 102 -1.22 0.35 12.71
N ASN A 103 -1.79 -0.52 11.91
CA ASN A 103 -1.91 -0.31 10.47
C ASN A 103 -3.12 0.58 10.16
N ASP A 104 -2.91 1.58 9.30
CA ASP A 104 -3.99 2.42 8.76
C ASP A 104 -4.83 1.55 7.79
N LYS A 105 -5.87 0.90 8.34
CA LYS A 105 -6.76 -0.01 7.59
C LYS A 105 -7.44 0.65 6.40
N GLU A 106 -7.55 1.98 6.42
CA GLU A 106 -8.14 2.79 5.36
C GLU A 106 -7.12 3.25 4.32
N ALA A 107 -5.84 2.88 4.49
CA ALA A 107 -4.79 3.28 3.55
C ALA A 107 -5.13 2.82 2.13
N PRO A 108 -5.12 3.71 1.14
CA PRO A 108 -5.40 3.37 -0.24
C PRO A 108 -4.25 2.54 -0.84
N VAL A 109 -4.58 1.39 -1.42
CA VAL A 109 -3.64 0.46 -2.04
C VAL A 109 -3.58 0.66 -3.55
N ALA A 110 -4.74 0.69 -4.19
CA ALA A 110 -4.85 0.82 -5.64
C ALA A 110 -6.18 1.42 -6.06
N ILE A 111 -6.22 1.93 -7.29
CA ILE A 111 -7.44 2.29 -7.98
C ILE A 111 -7.61 1.33 -9.14
N VAL A 112 -8.79 0.78 -9.26
CA VAL A 112 -9.21 -0.06 -10.39
C VAL A 112 -10.23 0.70 -11.22
N VAL A 113 -10.00 0.81 -12.52
CA VAL A 113 -10.95 1.38 -13.48
C VAL A 113 -11.44 0.27 -14.40
N PHE A 114 -12.72 0.01 -14.34
CA PHE A 114 -13.39 -0.95 -15.22
C PHE A 114 -13.54 -0.32 -16.60
N ARG A 115 -13.04 -1.01 -17.62
CA ARG A 115 -13.19 -0.60 -19.04
C ARG A 115 -14.43 -1.21 -19.66
N ASP A 116 -14.87 -2.33 -19.09
CA ASP A 116 -16.09 -3.02 -19.48
C ASP A 116 -17.07 -3.02 -18.30
N ASP A 117 -18.35 -3.05 -18.61
CA ASP A 117 -19.38 -3.11 -17.57
C ASP A 117 -19.46 -4.53 -17.00
N TYR A 118 -19.23 -4.67 -15.70
CA TYR A 118 -19.31 -5.94 -14.99
C TYR A 118 -19.76 -5.70 -13.55
N GLU A 119 -20.69 -6.51 -13.08
CA GLU A 119 -21.18 -6.51 -11.72
C GLU A 119 -21.20 -7.95 -11.19
N PRO A 120 -20.52 -8.25 -10.07
CA PRO A 120 -20.42 -9.61 -9.57
C PRO A 120 -21.74 -10.10 -8.98
N LEU A 121 -22.14 -11.33 -9.28
CA LEU A 121 -23.37 -11.93 -8.79
C LEU A 121 -23.37 -12.14 -7.26
N ASN A 122 -22.20 -12.35 -6.68
CA ASN A 122 -22.03 -12.59 -5.24
C ASN A 122 -21.89 -11.29 -4.40
N GLY A 123 -22.02 -10.12 -5.03
CA GLY A 123 -22.02 -8.82 -4.35
C GLY A 123 -20.64 -8.28 -3.96
N SER A 124 -19.55 -8.97 -4.31
CA SER A 124 -18.18 -8.53 -4.06
C SER A 124 -17.28 -8.73 -5.27
N TYR A 125 -16.40 -7.76 -5.54
CA TYR A 125 -15.32 -7.90 -6.51
C TYR A 125 -14.13 -8.57 -5.84
N TYR A 126 -13.70 -9.71 -6.33
CA TYR A 126 -12.47 -10.38 -5.90
C TYR A 126 -11.34 -10.04 -6.86
N PHE A 127 -10.24 -9.54 -6.31
CA PHE A 127 -9.02 -9.27 -7.06
C PHE A 127 -7.95 -10.23 -6.57
N ARG A 128 -7.70 -11.29 -7.35
CA ARG A 128 -6.76 -12.34 -6.98
C ARG A 128 -5.33 -11.93 -7.30
N GLU A 129 -4.44 -12.12 -6.36
CA GLU A 129 -3.01 -11.91 -6.47
C GLU A 129 -2.26 -13.24 -6.57
N SER A 130 -2.51 -14.15 -5.62
CA SER A 130 -1.85 -15.46 -5.56
C SER A 130 -2.72 -16.49 -4.83
N ALA A 131 -2.16 -17.69 -4.54
CA ALA A 131 -2.84 -18.72 -3.77
C ALA A 131 -1.87 -19.51 -2.89
N TYR A 132 -2.38 -20.04 -1.78
CA TYR A 132 -1.71 -21.06 -0.96
C TYR A 132 -2.28 -22.44 -1.34
N SER A 133 -1.45 -23.26 -1.95
CA SER A 133 -1.88 -24.52 -2.58
C SER A 133 -1.12 -25.74 -2.09
N GLU A 134 0.18 -25.62 -1.84
CA GLU A 134 1.07 -26.71 -1.45
C GLU A 134 1.13 -26.82 0.09
N PHE A 135 1.01 -28.05 0.61
CA PHE A 135 1.10 -28.30 2.05
C PHE A 135 2.56 -28.48 2.48
N ASN A 136 3.10 -27.57 3.27
CA ASN A 136 4.52 -27.59 3.70
C ASN A 136 4.81 -28.48 4.93
N GLY A 137 3.83 -29.30 5.34
CA GLY A 137 3.92 -30.14 6.56
C GLY A 137 3.33 -29.50 7.81
N VAL A 138 2.98 -28.21 7.76
CA VAL A 138 2.34 -27.48 8.85
C VAL A 138 1.07 -26.77 8.37
N MET A 139 1.17 -26.07 7.25
CA MET A 139 0.06 -25.32 6.66
C MET A 139 0.21 -25.26 5.14
N LEU A 140 -0.81 -24.73 4.46
CA LEU A 140 -0.68 -24.41 3.03
C LEU A 140 0.25 -23.21 2.84
N ASP A 141 1.06 -23.28 1.79
CA ASP A 141 2.05 -22.26 1.39
C ASP A 141 1.97 -22.06 -0.13
N PHE A 142 2.71 -21.10 -0.66
CA PHE A 142 2.88 -20.96 -2.10
C PHE A 142 3.47 -22.23 -2.68
N THR A 143 2.98 -22.62 -3.85
CA THR A 143 3.54 -23.81 -4.50
C THR A 143 4.97 -23.55 -4.99
N THR A 144 5.76 -24.61 -4.97
CA THR A 144 7.09 -24.68 -5.58
C THR A 144 7.08 -25.55 -6.84
N GLN A 145 5.92 -26.10 -7.22
CA GLN A 145 5.75 -27.03 -8.33
C GLN A 145 5.22 -26.30 -9.56
N ASP A 146 5.97 -26.35 -10.66
CA ASP A 146 5.64 -25.67 -11.93
C ASP A 146 4.29 -26.12 -12.55
N GLU A 147 3.79 -27.29 -12.16
CA GLU A 147 2.52 -27.85 -12.69
C GLU A 147 1.28 -27.39 -11.91
N MET A 148 1.46 -26.81 -10.73
CA MET A 148 0.39 -26.24 -9.92
C MET A 148 0.18 -24.76 -10.24
N ASP A 149 -1.02 -24.25 -9.94
CA ASP A 149 -1.37 -22.83 -9.99
C ASP A 149 -0.99 -22.09 -11.30
N ARG A 150 -1.00 -22.80 -12.44
CA ARG A 150 -0.65 -22.28 -13.78
C ARG A 150 -1.58 -21.17 -14.28
N ASP A 151 -2.66 -20.92 -13.57
CA ASP A 151 -3.57 -19.80 -13.80
C ASP A 151 -3.11 -18.50 -13.13
N LEU A 152 -2.03 -18.53 -12.33
CA LEU A 152 -1.47 -17.36 -11.66
C LEU A 152 -0.33 -16.73 -12.46
N ILE A 153 -0.22 -15.41 -12.37
CA ILE A 153 0.90 -14.63 -12.89
C ILE A 153 1.54 -13.93 -11.70
N GLU A 154 2.68 -14.43 -11.26
CA GLU A 154 3.29 -14.05 -9.99
C GLU A 154 4.12 -12.76 -10.02
N HIS A 155 4.53 -12.31 -11.22
CA HIS A 155 5.47 -11.23 -11.34
C HIS A 155 5.00 -10.14 -12.30
N PHE A 156 5.36 -8.89 -12.00
CA PHE A 156 5.18 -7.82 -12.94
C PHE A 156 6.16 -7.95 -14.11
N THR A 157 5.65 -7.96 -15.32
CA THR A 157 6.44 -7.99 -16.55
C THR A 157 6.44 -6.64 -17.26
N ASN A 158 7.41 -6.45 -18.16
CA ASN A 158 7.48 -5.25 -18.99
C ASN A 158 6.66 -5.37 -20.29
N SER A 159 6.20 -6.56 -20.60
CA SER A 159 5.38 -6.89 -21.77
C SER A 159 4.08 -7.53 -21.30
N ARG A 160 3.15 -7.72 -22.24
CA ARG A 160 1.94 -8.51 -21.96
C ARG A 160 2.35 -9.94 -21.60
N GLU A 161 1.82 -10.44 -20.52
CA GLU A 161 1.97 -11.80 -20.04
C GLU A 161 0.61 -12.44 -19.90
N GLU A 162 0.49 -13.68 -20.36
CA GLU A 162 -0.74 -14.44 -20.36
C GLU A 162 -0.59 -15.63 -19.42
N SER A 163 -1.68 -15.95 -18.71
CA SER A 163 -1.76 -17.14 -17.87
C SER A 163 -1.57 -18.40 -18.70
N GLU A 164 -0.83 -19.35 -18.20
CA GLU A 164 -0.61 -20.64 -18.87
C GLU A 164 -1.87 -21.51 -18.88
N GLN A 165 -2.78 -21.24 -17.95
CA GLN A 165 -4.04 -21.97 -17.84
C GLN A 165 -5.23 -21.03 -17.85
N LEU A 166 -6.06 -21.15 -18.88
CA LEU A 166 -7.31 -20.40 -18.97
C LEU A 166 -8.42 -21.12 -18.21
N PRO A 167 -9.37 -20.37 -17.62
CA PRO A 167 -10.58 -20.97 -17.06
C PRO A 167 -11.45 -21.54 -18.19
N GLY A 168 -12.22 -22.57 -17.89
CA GLY A 168 -13.26 -23.09 -18.79
C GLY A 168 -14.57 -22.32 -18.73
N ALA A 169 -15.64 -22.89 -19.28
CA ALA A 169 -16.98 -22.29 -19.35
C ALA A 169 -16.98 -20.89 -19.96
N GLU A 170 -16.29 -20.70 -21.10
CA GLU A 170 -16.11 -19.40 -21.74
C GLU A 170 -17.43 -18.70 -22.07
N GLU A 171 -18.48 -19.47 -22.46
CA GLU A 171 -19.79 -18.91 -22.81
C GLU A 171 -20.53 -18.32 -21.59
N GLU A 172 -20.18 -18.77 -20.39
CA GLU A 172 -20.74 -18.33 -19.11
C GLU A 172 -19.81 -17.34 -18.39
N ARG A 173 -18.88 -16.71 -19.12
CA ARG A 173 -17.95 -15.73 -18.59
C ARG A 173 -17.94 -14.46 -19.43
N LYS A 174 -17.70 -13.39 -18.76
CA LYS A 174 -17.53 -12.07 -19.39
C LYS A 174 -16.07 -11.69 -19.44
N ALA A 175 -15.62 -11.32 -20.64
CA ALA A 175 -14.31 -10.68 -20.78
C ALA A 175 -14.37 -9.27 -20.20
N VAL A 176 -13.56 -9.00 -19.18
CA VAL A 176 -13.51 -7.72 -18.47
C VAL A 176 -12.08 -7.21 -18.48
N ARG A 177 -11.88 -6.01 -19.02
CA ARG A 177 -10.63 -5.29 -18.92
C ARG A 177 -10.69 -4.31 -17.76
N THR A 178 -9.69 -4.33 -16.90
CA THR A 178 -9.53 -3.34 -15.83
C THR A 178 -8.17 -2.67 -15.92
N SER A 179 -8.12 -1.35 -15.67
CA SER A 179 -6.87 -0.61 -15.55
C SER A 179 -6.59 -0.36 -14.07
N ILE A 180 -5.42 -0.78 -13.61
CA ILE A 180 -5.04 -0.72 -12.19
C ILE A 180 -3.89 0.25 -11.99
N GLY A 181 -4.08 1.21 -11.08
CA GLY A 181 -3.07 2.15 -10.64
C GLY A 181 -2.68 1.87 -9.19
N MET A 182 -1.50 1.30 -8.98
CA MET A 182 -0.95 1.01 -7.66
C MET A 182 -0.51 2.29 -6.96
N LEU A 183 -0.99 2.52 -5.76
CA LEU A 183 -0.64 3.67 -4.92
C LEU A 183 0.51 3.37 -3.95
N VAL A 184 0.71 2.08 -3.64
CA VAL A 184 1.79 1.57 -2.81
C VAL A 184 2.66 0.60 -3.62
N PRO A 185 3.93 0.37 -3.25
CA PRO A 185 4.73 -0.70 -3.82
C PRO A 185 4.05 -2.06 -3.56
N HIS A 186 4.06 -2.93 -4.55
CA HIS A 186 3.47 -4.26 -4.46
C HIS A 186 4.36 -5.26 -5.19
N ARG A 187 4.45 -6.49 -4.70
CA ARG A 187 5.36 -7.51 -5.24
C ARG A 187 4.81 -8.12 -6.52
N SER A 188 3.54 -8.51 -6.48
CA SER A 188 2.86 -9.25 -7.53
C SER A 188 1.70 -8.44 -8.13
N PRO A 189 1.34 -8.63 -9.40
CA PRO A 189 0.13 -8.06 -9.94
C PRO A 189 -1.09 -8.77 -9.36
N PHE A 190 -2.21 -8.07 -9.29
CA PHE A 190 -3.50 -8.68 -9.02
C PHE A 190 -4.50 -8.27 -10.09
N GLY A 191 -5.51 -9.09 -10.31
CA GLY A 191 -6.56 -8.85 -11.30
C GLY A 191 -7.90 -9.32 -10.83
N LEU A 192 -8.95 -8.78 -11.49
CA LEU A 192 -10.32 -9.23 -11.25
C LEU A 192 -10.40 -10.75 -11.44
N GLU A 193 -11.24 -11.39 -10.69
CA GLU A 193 -11.52 -12.84 -10.69
C GLU A 193 -11.24 -13.54 -12.02
N SER A 194 -10.46 -14.62 -11.98
CA SER A 194 -9.95 -15.34 -13.15
C SER A 194 -9.17 -14.46 -14.16
N PRO A 195 -8.11 -13.76 -13.73
CA PRO A 195 -7.29 -12.97 -14.63
C PRO A 195 -6.53 -13.90 -15.59
N ILE A 196 -6.55 -13.54 -16.89
CA ILE A 196 -5.92 -14.32 -17.96
C ILE A 196 -4.73 -13.63 -18.60
N ALA A 197 -4.59 -12.32 -18.42
CA ALA A 197 -3.43 -11.58 -18.91
C ALA A 197 -3.22 -10.28 -18.15
N TYR A 198 -1.95 -9.86 -18.08
CA TYR A 198 -1.52 -8.57 -17.56
C TYR A 198 -0.70 -7.84 -18.61
N GLU A 199 -0.85 -6.53 -18.70
CA GLU A 199 -0.13 -5.68 -19.64
C GLU A 199 0.31 -4.38 -18.95
N ASN A 200 1.61 -4.11 -18.94
CA ASN A 200 2.13 -2.90 -18.34
C ASN A 200 1.71 -1.68 -19.17
N THR A 201 1.23 -0.62 -18.54
CA THR A 201 0.78 0.61 -19.19
C THR A 201 1.64 1.80 -18.83
N ALA A 202 1.61 2.83 -19.65
CA ALA A 202 2.30 4.08 -19.35
C ALA A 202 1.71 4.70 -18.07
N ASN A 203 2.58 5.03 -17.11
CA ASN A 203 2.15 5.62 -15.85
C ASN A 203 1.78 7.10 -16.06
N PRO A 204 0.50 7.48 -15.91
CA PRO A 204 0.05 8.85 -16.15
C PRO A 204 0.53 9.84 -15.09
N ASN A 205 0.90 9.37 -13.91
CA ASN A 205 1.36 10.22 -12.81
C ASN A 205 2.33 9.47 -11.88
N ASN A 206 3.63 9.54 -12.19
CA ASN A 206 4.69 8.86 -11.44
C ASN A 206 4.87 9.35 -9.98
N LEU A 207 4.30 10.49 -9.63
CA LEU A 207 4.31 10.98 -8.25
C LEU A 207 3.25 10.28 -7.39
N ARG A 208 2.17 9.84 -8.02
CA ARG A 208 1.03 9.21 -7.34
C ARG A 208 1.02 7.70 -7.48
N PHE A 209 1.16 7.19 -8.70
CA PHE A 209 1.14 5.76 -8.96
C PHE A 209 2.55 5.18 -8.96
N LYS A 210 2.74 4.13 -8.20
CA LYS A 210 4.00 3.37 -8.18
C LYS A 210 4.14 2.52 -9.45
N ARG A 211 3.00 2.01 -9.94
CA ARG A 211 2.89 1.23 -11.17
C ARG A 211 1.48 1.33 -11.73
N THR A 212 1.34 1.20 -13.06
CA THR A 212 0.05 1.10 -13.74
C THR A 212 0.10 -0.05 -14.75
N TYR A 213 -0.98 -0.80 -14.82
CA TYR A 213 -1.13 -1.92 -15.74
C TYR A 213 -2.60 -2.20 -16.04
N ASP A 214 -2.85 -2.86 -17.17
CA ASP A 214 -4.16 -3.39 -17.49
C ASP A 214 -4.22 -4.87 -17.17
N THR A 215 -5.38 -5.35 -16.72
CA THR A 215 -5.68 -6.77 -16.57
C THR A 215 -6.83 -7.14 -17.46
N TYR A 216 -6.78 -8.37 -17.95
CA TYR A 216 -7.82 -9.00 -18.74
C TYR A 216 -8.30 -10.21 -17.97
N SER A 217 -9.58 -10.29 -17.68
CA SER A 217 -10.16 -11.36 -16.87
C SER A 217 -11.34 -11.98 -17.59
N LEU A 218 -11.55 -13.28 -17.37
CA LEU A 218 -12.77 -13.99 -17.74
C LEU A 218 -13.63 -14.15 -16.48
N ALA A 219 -14.32 -13.08 -16.10
CA ALA A 219 -15.13 -13.02 -14.89
C ALA A 219 -16.41 -13.85 -15.02
N PRO A 220 -16.82 -14.61 -13.99
CA PRO A 220 -17.98 -15.50 -14.07
C PRO A 220 -19.29 -14.71 -14.17
N GLU A 221 -20.19 -15.15 -15.05
CA GLU A 221 -21.59 -14.72 -15.16
C GLU A 221 -22.56 -15.88 -14.84
N TYR A 222 -22.05 -17.07 -14.49
CA TYR A 222 -22.86 -18.20 -14.07
C TYR A 222 -23.32 -18.06 -12.61
N ASP A 223 -24.54 -18.53 -12.32
CA ASP A 223 -25.05 -18.63 -10.97
C ASP A 223 -24.65 -19.98 -10.30
N PHE A 224 -25.01 -20.14 -9.04
CA PHE A 224 -24.71 -21.35 -8.29
C PHE A 224 -25.46 -22.59 -8.82
N GLU A 225 -26.58 -22.44 -9.54
CA GLU A 225 -27.31 -23.57 -10.13
C GLU A 225 -26.46 -24.22 -11.25
N TYR A 226 -25.65 -23.47 -11.96
CA TYR A 226 -24.73 -23.96 -12.97
C TYR A 226 -23.66 -24.91 -12.41
N LEU A 227 -23.29 -24.75 -11.13
CA LEU A 227 -22.26 -25.55 -10.46
C LEU A 227 -22.79 -26.90 -9.95
N ILE A 228 -24.11 -27.08 -9.85
CA ILE A 228 -24.71 -28.32 -9.39
C ILE A 228 -24.54 -29.42 -10.46
N GLY A 229 -24.07 -30.58 -10.06
CA GLY A 229 -23.81 -31.71 -10.94
C GLY A 229 -22.47 -31.67 -11.65
N GLN A 230 -21.64 -30.66 -11.42
CA GLN A 230 -20.29 -30.58 -11.98
C GLN A 230 -19.30 -31.44 -11.20
N GLU A 231 -18.42 -32.12 -11.93
CA GLU A 231 -17.30 -32.87 -11.36
C GLU A 231 -16.18 -31.91 -10.90
N THR A 232 -15.33 -32.37 -9.99
CA THR A 232 -14.15 -31.62 -9.53
C THR A 232 -12.87 -32.13 -10.15
N GLY A 233 -11.83 -31.29 -10.15
CA GLY A 233 -10.50 -31.61 -10.63
C GLY A 233 -10.35 -31.48 -12.15
N ARG A 234 -9.22 -31.88 -12.66
CA ARG A 234 -8.83 -31.72 -14.05
C ARG A 234 -8.26 -33.04 -14.59
N GLU A 235 -8.62 -33.40 -15.80
CA GLU A 235 -8.23 -34.71 -16.40
C GLU A 235 -6.73 -34.86 -16.68
N ASP A 236 -6.04 -33.74 -16.89
CA ASP A 236 -4.60 -33.68 -17.19
C ASP A 236 -3.71 -33.54 -15.95
N TRP A 237 -4.29 -33.46 -14.74
CA TRP A 237 -3.49 -33.53 -13.53
C TRP A 237 -2.90 -34.91 -13.33
N SER A 238 -1.61 -34.96 -13.00
CA SER A 238 -0.98 -36.19 -12.53
C SER A 238 -1.56 -36.59 -11.17
N ASP A 239 -1.38 -37.89 -10.82
CA ASP A 239 -1.81 -38.38 -9.51
C ASP A 239 -1.13 -37.59 -8.36
N GLU A 240 0.12 -37.12 -8.56
CA GLU A 240 0.86 -36.32 -7.60
C GLU A 240 0.20 -34.98 -7.39
N ILE A 241 -0.11 -34.25 -8.46
CA ILE A 241 -0.78 -32.93 -8.40
C ILE A 241 -2.17 -33.05 -7.79
N TRP A 242 -2.91 -34.09 -8.18
CA TRP A 242 -4.22 -34.37 -7.59
C TRP A 242 -4.13 -34.58 -6.08
N GLN A 243 -3.16 -35.35 -5.60
CA GLN A 243 -2.95 -35.59 -4.17
C GLN A 243 -2.51 -34.32 -3.44
N GLU A 244 -1.70 -33.47 -4.07
CA GLU A 244 -1.25 -32.21 -3.45
C GLU A 244 -2.42 -31.29 -3.15
N TYR A 245 -3.38 -31.16 -4.08
CA TYR A 245 -4.61 -30.39 -3.85
C TYR A 245 -5.59 -31.03 -2.86
N LEU A 246 -5.30 -32.25 -2.36
CA LEU A 246 -6.08 -32.96 -1.34
C LEU A 246 -5.32 -33.09 0.00
N THR A 247 -4.05 -32.71 0.06
CA THR A 247 -3.24 -32.86 1.28
C THR A 247 -3.71 -31.90 2.37
N ILE A 248 -3.87 -32.43 3.59
CA ILE A 248 -4.32 -31.74 4.80
C ILE A 248 -3.40 -32.08 5.98
N PRO A 249 -3.45 -31.33 7.11
CA PRO A 249 -2.84 -31.76 8.36
C PRO A 249 -3.27 -33.17 8.77
N ASP A 250 -2.37 -33.92 9.41
CA ASP A 250 -2.65 -35.28 9.89
C ASP A 250 -3.56 -35.27 11.14
N ASP A 251 -4.81 -34.85 10.92
CA ASP A 251 -5.85 -34.79 11.95
C ASP A 251 -7.18 -35.31 11.40
N ALA A 252 -7.58 -36.46 11.93
CA ALA A 252 -8.80 -37.14 11.50
C ALA A 252 -10.09 -36.33 11.78
N ARG A 253 -10.04 -35.32 12.65
CA ARG A 253 -11.20 -34.48 12.97
C ARG A 253 -11.72 -33.69 11.78
N TYR A 254 -10.85 -33.28 10.85
CA TYR A 254 -11.25 -32.61 9.61
C TYR A 254 -12.23 -33.47 8.81
N LYS A 255 -11.84 -34.72 8.55
CA LYS A 255 -12.67 -35.66 7.80
C LYS A 255 -13.97 -35.99 8.53
N THR A 256 -13.88 -36.24 9.84
CA THR A 256 -15.06 -36.56 10.65
C THR A 256 -16.09 -35.42 10.64
N LEU A 257 -15.64 -34.17 10.82
CA LEU A 257 -16.54 -33.01 10.79
C LEU A 257 -17.13 -32.84 9.38
N ALA A 258 -16.32 -32.89 8.33
CA ALA A 258 -16.79 -32.73 6.96
C ALA A 258 -17.85 -33.80 6.61
N GLU A 259 -17.63 -35.07 6.96
CA GLU A 259 -18.60 -36.15 6.76
C GLU A 259 -19.90 -35.92 7.56
N GLU A 260 -19.82 -35.41 8.78
CA GLU A 260 -20.97 -35.04 9.59
C GLU A 260 -21.79 -33.95 8.92
N LEU A 261 -21.14 -32.88 8.43
CA LEU A 261 -21.82 -31.72 7.81
C LEU A 261 -22.58 -32.10 6.54
N ILE A 262 -22.02 -33.04 5.72
CA ILE A 262 -22.66 -33.47 4.48
C ILE A 262 -23.72 -34.54 4.69
N THR A 263 -23.79 -35.19 5.85
CA THR A 263 -24.77 -36.26 6.13
C THR A 263 -26.21 -35.79 6.00
N ASN A 264 -26.50 -34.53 6.27
CA ASN A 264 -27.82 -33.95 6.21
C ASN A 264 -28.22 -33.39 4.82
N LEU A 265 -27.40 -33.58 3.82
CA LEU A 265 -27.74 -33.22 2.44
C LEU A 265 -28.89 -34.11 1.93
N ARG A 266 -29.74 -33.52 1.07
CA ARG A 266 -30.78 -34.30 0.39
C ARG A 266 -30.13 -35.41 -0.47
N PRO A 267 -30.76 -36.56 -0.59
CA PRO A 267 -30.20 -37.69 -1.33
C PRO A 267 -29.79 -37.36 -2.78
N GLU A 268 -30.49 -36.45 -3.43
CA GLU A 268 -30.20 -35.96 -4.78
C GLU A 268 -28.89 -35.16 -4.90
N TYR A 269 -28.43 -34.61 -3.79
CA TYR A 269 -27.19 -33.79 -3.71
C TYR A 269 -26.08 -34.45 -2.87
N ALA A 270 -26.33 -35.68 -2.37
CA ALA A 270 -25.41 -36.35 -1.45
C ALA A 270 -24.01 -36.56 -2.04
N ASP A 271 -23.92 -36.76 -3.36
CA ASP A 271 -22.65 -36.94 -4.07
C ASP A 271 -22.17 -35.69 -4.80
N ASP A 272 -22.96 -34.62 -4.83
CA ASP A 272 -22.66 -33.37 -5.53
C ASP A 272 -21.55 -32.57 -4.84
N PRO A 273 -20.39 -32.32 -5.49
CA PRO A 273 -19.27 -31.63 -4.87
C PRO A 273 -19.59 -30.19 -4.46
N PHE A 274 -20.38 -29.47 -5.28
CA PHE A 274 -20.75 -28.10 -4.96
C PHE A 274 -21.66 -28.05 -3.74
N ALA A 275 -22.66 -28.91 -3.67
CA ALA A 275 -23.57 -29.00 -2.52
C ALA A 275 -22.80 -29.34 -1.23
N LYS A 276 -21.82 -30.23 -1.28
CA LYS A 276 -20.94 -30.56 -0.16
C LYS A 276 -20.13 -29.34 0.29
N ALA A 277 -19.50 -28.64 -0.65
CA ALA A 277 -18.73 -27.44 -0.35
C ALA A 277 -19.62 -26.32 0.22
N TRP A 278 -20.84 -26.18 -0.31
CA TRP A 278 -21.82 -25.21 0.18
C TRP A 278 -22.32 -25.52 1.59
N ALA A 279 -22.51 -26.78 1.95
CA ALA A 279 -22.87 -27.19 3.31
C ALA A 279 -21.77 -26.83 4.31
N ILE A 280 -20.52 -27.05 3.96
CA ILE A 280 -19.37 -26.67 4.79
C ILE A 280 -19.29 -25.14 4.95
N LYS A 281 -19.44 -24.40 3.83
CA LYS A 281 -19.51 -22.93 3.87
C LYS A 281 -20.63 -22.46 4.82
N THR A 282 -21.84 -22.99 4.67
CA THR A 282 -23.00 -22.62 5.49
C THR A 282 -22.71 -22.86 6.98
N TYR A 283 -22.09 -23.97 7.33
CA TYR A 283 -21.68 -24.25 8.70
C TYR A 283 -20.77 -23.15 9.27
N LEU A 284 -19.76 -22.73 8.50
CA LEU A 284 -18.83 -21.69 8.90
C LEU A 284 -19.51 -20.31 8.99
N ASP A 285 -20.44 -20.01 8.07
CA ASP A 285 -21.22 -18.77 8.09
C ASP A 285 -22.09 -18.65 9.34
N GLU A 286 -22.76 -19.74 9.74
CA GLU A 286 -23.71 -19.75 10.83
C GLU A 286 -23.06 -19.83 12.22
N ASN A 287 -21.92 -20.53 12.32
CA ASN A 287 -21.28 -20.80 13.61
C ASN A 287 -20.02 -19.98 13.85
N GLY A 288 -19.40 -19.42 12.80
CA GLY A 288 -18.18 -18.64 12.89
C GLY A 288 -18.39 -17.23 13.43
N ILE A 289 -17.37 -16.71 14.12
CA ILE A 289 -17.29 -15.34 14.62
C ILE A 289 -16.09 -14.65 13.98
N TYR A 290 -16.32 -13.57 13.23
CA TYR A 290 -15.24 -12.81 12.62
C TYR A 290 -14.57 -11.89 13.63
N SER A 291 -13.28 -12.10 13.87
CA SER A 291 -12.48 -11.28 14.77
C SER A 291 -11.02 -11.27 14.33
N LEU A 292 -10.41 -10.09 14.31
CA LEU A 292 -8.95 -9.96 14.13
C LEU A 292 -8.17 -10.34 15.39
N LYS A 293 -8.83 -10.36 16.56
CA LYS A 293 -8.24 -10.76 17.83
C LYS A 293 -8.56 -12.24 18.07
N ASN A 294 -7.52 -13.08 18.03
CA ASN A 294 -7.60 -14.52 18.27
C ASN A 294 -6.28 -15.02 18.84
N GLU A 295 -6.25 -16.24 19.37
CA GLU A 295 -5.07 -16.85 19.96
C GLU A 295 -4.53 -18.05 19.14
N HIS A 296 -5.09 -18.30 17.93
CA HIS A 296 -4.81 -19.51 17.15
C HIS A 296 -3.45 -19.47 16.42
N ALA A 297 -2.91 -18.28 16.13
CA ALA A 297 -1.70 -18.08 15.32
C ALA A 297 -0.44 -18.78 15.86
N TYR A 298 -0.41 -19.13 17.13
CA TYR A 298 0.74 -19.73 17.82
C TYR A 298 0.66 -21.24 17.97
N GLU A 299 -0.46 -21.85 17.55
CA GLU A 299 -0.66 -23.28 17.60
C GLU A 299 0.04 -24.01 16.43
N GLY A 300 0.30 -25.29 16.58
CA GLY A 300 0.93 -26.11 15.54
C GLY A 300 0.06 -26.31 14.30
N ASP A 301 -1.27 -26.23 14.45
CA ASP A 301 -2.28 -26.18 13.42
C ASP A 301 -3.28 -25.06 13.75
N PRO A 302 -3.02 -23.83 13.26
CA PRO A 302 -3.89 -22.70 13.55
C PRO A 302 -5.32 -22.87 13.05
N ALA A 303 -5.50 -23.50 11.87
CA ALA A 303 -6.82 -23.75 11.31
C ALA A 303 -7.60 -24.79 12.12
N GLY A 304 -6.93 -25.84 12.60
CA GLY A 304 -7.54 -26.82 13.49
C GLY A 304 -7.87 -26.25 14.87
N SER A 305 -6.98 -25.42 15.43
CA SER A 305 -7.25 -24.71 16.68
C SER A 305 -8.50 -23.83 16.58
N PHE A 306 -8.65 -23.10 15.49
CA PHE A 306 -9.84 -22.30 15.18
C PHE A 306 -11.09 -23.19 15.01
N LEU A 307 -11.03 -24.17 14.11
CA LEU A 307 -12.18 -24.97 13.68
C LEU A 307 -12.76 -25.83 14.79
N PHE A 308 -11.89 -26.44 15.61
CA PHE A 308 -12.26 -27.34 16.71
C PHE A 308 -12.25 -26.62 18.07
N GLY A 309 -11.98 -25.34 18.09
CA GLY A 309 -12.00 -24.46 19.26
C GLY A 309 -13.28 -23.63 19.36
N ASP A 310 -13.12 -22.32 19.24
CA ASP A 310 -14.21 -21.35 19.46
C ASP A 310 -14.79 -20.74 18.18
N LEU A 311 -14.28 -21.15 16.99
CA LEU A 311 -14.65 -20.61 15.68
C LEU A 311 -14.49 -19.08 15.56
N THR A 312 -13.62 -18.49 16.40
CA THR A 312 -13.35 -17.05 16.43
C THR A 312 -12.05 -16.75 15.68
N GLY A 313 -12.13 -16.10 14.53
CA GLY A 313 -10.97 -15.82 13.69
C GLY A 313 -11.28 -14.85 12.56
N TYR A 314 -10.33 -14.65 11.67
CA TYR A 314 -10.48 -13.79 10.50
C TYR A 314 -10.31 -14.61 9.20
N CYS A 315 -10.39 -13.95 8.05
CA CYS A 315 -10.47 -14.60 6.73
C CYS A 315 -9.49 -15.77 6.54
N MET A 316 -8.24 -15.67 7.02
CA MET A 316 -7.27 -16.76 6.92
C MET A 316 -7.74 -18.04 7.64
N HIS A 317 -8.25 -17.91 8.86
CA HIS A 317 -8.74 -19.07 9.63
C HIS A 317 -9.91 -19.76 8.92
N PHE A 318 -10.89 -18.97 8.45
CA PHE A 318 -12.04 -19.46 7.71
C PHE A 318 -11.64 -20.15 6.40
N SER A 319 -10.74 -19.51 5.65
CA SER A 319 -10.31 -20.03 4.34
C SER A 319 -9.50 -21.32 4.45
N PHE A 320 -8.56 -21.40 5.39
CA PHE A 320 -7.80 -22.62 5.62
C PHE A 320 -8.68 -23.76 6.15
N ALA A 321 -9.54 -23.46 7.13
CA ALA A 321 -10.46 -24.46 7.67
C ALA A 321 -11.41 -25.01 6.60
N ALA A 322 -12.02 -24.13 5.79
CA ALA A 322 -12.88 -24.56 4.68
C ALA A 322 -12.11 -25.41 3.66
N THR A 323 -10.90 -24.97 3.26
CA THR A 323 -10.05 -25.70 2.31
C THR A 323 -9.68 -27.08 2.84
N TYR A 324 -9.30 -27.20 4.11
CA TYR A 324 -9.00 -28.52 4.70
C TYR A 324 -10.24 -29.42 4.80
N LEU A 325 -11.40 -28.87 5.11
CA LEU A 325 -12.65 -29.63 5.08
C LEU A 325 -12.98 -30.11 3.67
N PHE A 326 -12.85 -29.30 2.63
CA PHE A 326 -13.05 -29.69 1.23
C PHE A 326 -12.09 -30.81 0.83
N ARG A 327 -10.80 -30.63 1.08
CA ARG A 327 -9.75 -31.60 0.77
C ARG A 327 -9.98 -32.95 1.47
N SER A 328 -10.46 -32.93 2.72
CA SER A 328 -10.67 -34.10 3.54
C SER A 328 -11.75 -35.06 2.99
N ILE A 329 -12.65 -34.53 2.15
CA ILE A 329 -13.72 -35.31 1.48
C ILE A 329 -13.48 -35.46 -0.03
N GLY A 330 -12.24 -35.24 -0.48
CA GLY A 330 -11.81 -35.48 -1.86
C GLY A 330 -12.14 -34.37 -2.85
N ILE A 331 -12.41 -33.16 -2.39
CA ILE A 331 -12.64 -31.99 -3.22
C ILE A 331 -11.34 -31.16 -3.32
N PRO A 332 -10.70 -31.07 -4.51
CA PRO A 332 -9.47 -30.30 -4.68
C PRO A 332 -9.74 -28.80 -4.47
N ALA A 333 -8.96 -28.20 -3.57
CA ALA A 333 -9.17 -26.85 -3.14
C ALA A 333 -7.84 -26.15 -2.80
N ARG A 334 -7.83 -24.80 -2.84
CA ARG A 334 -6.72 -23.95 -2.42
C ARG A 334 -7.25 -22.69 -1.72
N VAL A 335 -6.36 -21.92 -1.12
CA VAL A 335 -6.70 -20.60 -0.53
C VAL A 335 -6.24 -19.51 -1.47
N GLY A 336 -7.16 -18.81 -2.10
CA GLY A 336 -6.89 -17.60 -2.88
C GLY A 336 -6.61 -16.41 -1.97
N ILE A 337 -5.72 -15.51 -2.41
CA ILE A 337 -5.29 -14.33 -1.67
C ILE A 337 -5.37 -13.10 -2.57
N GLY A 338 -5.74 -11.98 -2.00
CA GLY A 338 -5.82 -10.69 -2.69
C GLY A 338 -6.74 -9.73 -1.99
N TYR A 339 -7.69 -9.15 -2.72
CA TYR A 339 -8.62 -8.15 -2.19
C TYR A 339 -10.06 -8.52 -2.52
N SER A 340 -10.94 -8.38 -1.53
CA SER A 340 -12.40 -8.51 -1.71
C SER A 340 -13.04 -7.16 -1.41
N VAL A 341 -13.71 -6.57 -2.41
CA VAL A 341 -14.30 -5.23 -2.29
C VAL A 341 -15.80 -5.32 -2.55
N PRO A 342 -16.65 -4.89 -1.61
CA PRO A 342 -18.09 -4.88 -1.80
C PRO A 342 -18.50 -4.11 -3.07
N ALA A 343 -19.42 -4.65 -3.86
CA ALA A 343 -19.88 -4.03 -5.09
C ALA A 343 -20.52 -2.64 -4.85
N SER A 344 -21.08 -2.43 -3.66
CA SER A 344 -21.62 -1.13 -3.23
C SER A 344 -20.55 -0.01 -3.23
N ASN A 345 -19.27 -0.33 -3.05
CA ASN A 345 -18.18 0.64 -3.04
C ASN A 345 -17.93 1.26 -4.42
N ARG A 346 -18.40 0.62 -5.51
CA ARG A 346 -18.33 1.18 -6.86
C ARG A 346 -19.35 2.28 -7.10
N ALA A 347 -20.46 2.29 -6.35
CA ALA A 347 -21.51 3.32 -6.39
C ALA A 347 -22.00 3.67 -7.81
N GLY A 348 -22.06 2.69 -8.73
CA GLY A 348 -22.47 2.85 -10.13
C GLY A 348 -21.45 3.57 -11.02
N GLY A 349 -20.25 3.88 -10.52
CA GLY A 349 -19.14 4.43 -11.30
C GLY A 349 -18.34 3.38 -12.06
N SER A 350 -17.36 3.82 -12.85
CA SER A 350 -16.41 2.92 -13.54
C SER A 350 -15.16 2.61 -12.71
N ALA A 351 -15.01 3.18 -11.52
CA ALA A 351 -13.83 3.01 -10.70
C ALA A 351 -14.14 2.51 -9.30
N LEU A 352 -13.14 1.84 -8.74
CA LEU A 352 -13.17 1.23 -7.41
C LEU A 352 -11.85 1.54 -6.69
N LEU A 353 -11.94 1.97 -5.43
CA LEU A 353 -10.79 2.14 -4.57
C LEU A 353 -10.56 0.87 -3.77
N ILE A 354 -9.36 0.30 -3.92
CA ILE A 354 -8.88 -0.78 -3.05
C ILE A 354 -8.11 -0.16 -1.89
N GLN A 355 -8.49 -0.51 -0.67
CA GLN A 355 -7.85 -0.10 0.57
C GLN A 355 -7.28 -1.33 1.29
N ALA A 356 -6.40 -1.10 2.24
CA ALA A 356 -5.78 -2.16 3.04
C ALA A 356 -6.80 -3.07 3.75
N ILE A 357 -7.92 -2.51 4.20
CA ILE A 357 -9.02 -3.26 4.85
C ILE A 357 -9.67 -4.30 3.93
N HIS A 358 -9.53 -4.14 2.61
CA HIS A 358 -10.07 -5.08 1.64
C HIS A 358 -9.18 -6.30 1.41
N GLY A 359 -7.97 -6.34 2.02
CA GLY A 359 -7.10 -7.52 2.01
C GLY A 359 -7.88 -8.73 2.53
N HIS A 360 -7.91 -9.82 1.74
CA HIS A 360 -8.78 -10.95 1.99
C HIS A 360 -8.18 -12.25 1.48
N ALA A 361 -8.56 -13.34 2.13
CA ALA A 361 -8.28 -14.70 1.71
C ALA A 361 -9.61 -15.46 1.62
N TRP A 362 -9.70 -16.35 0.65
CA TRP A 362 -10.91 -17.13 0.39
C TRP A 362 -10.56 -18.55 -0.12
N PRO A 363 -11.38 -19.57 0.18
CA PRO A 363 -11.20 -20.88 -0.40
C PRO A 363 -11.68 -20.93 -1.85
N GLU A 364 -10.93 -21.60 -2.71
CA GLU A 364 -11.27 -21.89 -4.09
C GLU A 364 -11.36 -23.42 -4.28
N VAL A 365 -12.40 -23.88 -4.98
CA VAL A 365 -12.61 -25.27 -5.36
C VAL A 365 -12.45 -25.40 -6.88
N TYR A 366 -11.74 -26.42 -7.36
CA TYR A 366 -11.58 -26.64 -8.79
C TYR A 366 -12.71 -27.52 -9.35
N PHE A 367 -13.53 -26.94 -10.24
CA PHE A 367 -14.53 -27.68 -11.00
C PHE A 367 -14.03 -28.00 -12.40
N LYS A 368 -14.31 -29.22 -12.86
CA LYS A 368 -13.94 -29.68 -14.18
C LYS A 368 -14.56 -28.78 -15.25
N ASP A 369 -13.79 -28.43 -16.28
CA ASP A 369 -14.21 -27.58 -17.38
C ASP A 369 -14.74 -26.19 -17.00
N ILE A 370 -14.59 -25.79 -15.73
CA ILE A 370 -14.92 -24.45 -15.21
C ILE A 370 -13.67 -23.77 -14.69
N GLY A 371 -12.87 -24.47 -13.88
CA GLY A 371 -11.69 -23.91 -13.20
C GLY A 371 -11.95 -23.62 -11.73
N TRP A 372 -11.16 -22.70 -11.16
CA TRP A 372 -11.26 -22.31 -9.76
C TRP A 372 -12.51 -21.46 -9.49
N VAL A 373 -13.30 -21.87 -8.53
CA VAL A 373 -14.55 -21.21 -8.10
C VAL A 373 -14.43 -20.83 -6.64
N ILE A 374 -14.74 -19.59 -6.33
CA ILE A 374 -14.68 -19.00 -4.99
C ILE A 374 -15.88 -19.51 -4.18
N ILE A 375 -15.61 -20.07 -2.99
CA ILE A 375 -16.63 -20.48 -2.02
C ILE A 375 -16.30 -19.86 -0.66
N ASP A 376 -16.46 -18.55 -0.58
CA ASP A 376 -16.00 -17.73 0.54
C ASP A 376 -16.98 -17.75 1.72
N PRO A 377 -16.59 -18.24 2.91
CA PRO A 377 -17.39 -18.11 4.11
C PRO A 377 -17.53 -16.66 4.57
N ALA A 378 -18.76 -16.24 4.86
CA ALA A 378 -19.10 -14.92 5.32
C ALA A 378 -19.83 -14.99 6.68
N PRO A 379 -19.11 -15.07 7.81
CA PRO A 379 -19.72 -15.20 9.14
C PRO A 379 -20.72 -14.08 9.44
N GLN A 380 -21.88 -14.43 9.96
CA GLN A 380 -22.95 -13.48 10.28
C GLN A 380 -22.63 -12.63 11.51
N GLN A 381 -21.72 -13.12 12.38
CA GLN A 381 -21.30 -12.41 13.58
C GLN A 381 -19.89 -11.82 13.34
N THR A 382 -19.78 -10.51 13.52
CA THR A 382 -18.48 -9.82 13.47
C THR A 382 -18.26 -8.99 14.73
N LEU A 383 -17.05 -9.04 15.27
CA LEU A 383 -16.61 -8.22 16.39
C LEU A 383 -15.82 -6.99 15.94
N VAL A 384 -15.76 -6.73 14.63
CA VAL A 384 -15.04 -5.59 14.05
C VAL A 384 -16.05 -4.62 13.46
N ASP A 385 -16.05 -3.36 13.94
CA ASP A 385 -16.80 -2.27 13.30
C ASP A 385 -16.14 -1.90 11.96
N MET A 386 -16.84 -2.18 10.86
CA MET A 386 -16.45 -1.71 9.53
C MET A 386 -17.17 -0.38 9.26
N THR A 387 -16.55 0.72 9.64
CA THR A 387 -17.09 2.05 9.32
C THR A 387 -16.05 2.83 8.52
N THR A 388 -16.27 2.98 7.20
CA THR A 388 -15.93 4.23 6.48
C THR A 388 -16.38 4.20 5.03
N ASP A 389 -16.84 5.36 4.56
CA ASP A 389 -17.26 5.58 3.19
C ASP A 389 -16.04 6.05 2.35
N PRO A 390 -15.56 5.25 1.37
CA PRO A 390 -14.36 5.55 0.60
C PRO A 390 -14.59 6.56 -0.55
N GLN A 391 -15.79 7.10 -0.72
CA GLN A 391 -16.16 7.83 -1.95
C GLN A 391 -15.43 9.16 -2.14
N ASP A 392 -15.06 9.86 -1.06
CA ASP A 392 -14.46 11.19 -1.17
C ASP A 392 -13.02 11.17 -1.73
N SER A 393 -12.25 10.14 -1.44
CA SER A 393 -10.88 9.98 -1.97
C SER A 393 -10.84 9.41 -3.39
N LEU A 394 -11.86 8.64 -3.79
CA LEU A 394 -11.94 7.99 -5.09
C LEU A 394 -12.07 9.00 -6.25
N GLN A 395 -12.89 10.04 -6.10
CA GLN A 395 -13.13 11.01 -7.17
C GLN A 395 -11.88 11.82 -7.55
N GLN A 396 -11.02 12.14 -6.58
CA GLN A 396 -9.77 12.85 -6.84
C GLN A 396 -8.75 11.99 -7.59
N LEU A 397 -8.69 10.70 -7.23
CA LEU A 397 -7.76 9.74 -7.82
C LEU A 397 -8.18 9.32 -9.23
N LEU A 398 -9.48 9.30 -9.50
CA LEU A 398 -10.05 8.93 -10.79
C LEU A 398 -9.67 9.91 -11.92
N GLY A 399 -9.66 11.20 -11.61
CA GLY A 399 -9.32 12.24 -12.57
C GLY A 399 -7.95 12.02 -13.23
N ASP A 400 -7.02 11.41 -12.50
CA ASP A 400 -5.65 11.19 -12.98
C ASP A 400 -5.52 9.92 -13.85
N MET A 401 -6.38 8.89 -13.63
CA MET A 401 -6.34 7.66 -14.43
C MET A 401 -7.12 7.74 -15.74
N LEU A 402 -8.17 8.57 -15.80
CA LEU A 402 -9.01 8.71 -16.99
C LEU A 402 -8.42 9.65 -18.05
N ARG A 403 -7.39 10.40 -17.71
CA ARG A 403 -6.71 11.34 -18.64
C ARG A 403 -5.66 10.66 -19.49
N ASN A 404 -6.08 9.83 -20.41
CA ASN A 404 -5.20 9.18 -21.40
C ASN A 404 -5.16 9.94 -22.73
N ASP A 405 -5.38 11.26 -22.74
CA ASP A 405 -5.39 12.08 -23.94
C ASP A 405 -4.06 12.85 -24.15
N ALA A 406 -3.70 13.08 -25.41
CA ALA A 406 -2.48 13.78 -25.84
C ALA A 406 -2.30 15.19 -25.21
N SER A 407 -3.37 15.81 -24.71
CA SER A 407 -3.34 17.03 -23.89
C SER A 407 -2.66 16.87 -22.54
N PHE A 408 -2.52 15.63 -22.06
CA PHE A 408 -1.88 15.34 -20.78
C PHE A 408 -0.36 15.31 -20.88
N GLU A 409 0.21 14.87 -21.99
CA GLU A 409 1.65 14.97 -22.22
C GLU A 409 2.12 16.43 -22.30
N GLU A 410 1.29 17.31 -22.88
CA GLU A 410 1.55 18.76 -22.93
C GLU A 410 1.43 19.40 -21.52
N PHE A 411 0.47 18.94 -20.71
CA PHE A 411 0.32 19.37 -19.31
C PHE A 411 1.43 18.86 -18.41
N LEU A 412 1.88 17.60 -18.54
CA LEU A 412 3.04 17.06 -17.81
C LEU A 412 4.34 17.76 -18.21
N GLY A 413 4.52 18.06 -19.49
CA GLY A 413 5.63 18.87 -20.00
C GLY A 413 5.64 20.28 -19.40
N SER A 414 4.47 20.90 -19.22
CA SER A 414 4.32 22.22 -18.62
C SER A 414 4.48 22.21 -17.10
N GLN A 415 3.99 21.18 -16.40
CA GLN A 415 4.19 21.01 -14.95
C GLN A 415 5.64 20.66 -14.61
N GLN A 416 6.27 19.79 -15.39
CA GLN A 416 7.67 19.43 -15.18
C GLN A 416 8.59 20.63 -15.41
N SER A 417 8.27 21.49 -16.38
CA SER A 417 8.98 22.75 -16.60
C SER A 417 8.77 23.76 -15.47
N SER A 418 7.57 23.88 -14.91
CA SER A 418 7.27 24.80 -13.80
C SER A 418 7.86 24.31 -12.47
N PHE A 419 7.89 23.01 -12.21
CA PHE A 419 8.51 22.43 -11.03
C PHE A 419 10.05 22.56 -11.08
N VAL A 420 10.66 22.28 -12.22
CA VAL A 420 12.10 22.51 -12.45
C VAL A 420 12.43 24.01 -12.32
N GLN A 421 11.59 24.91 -12.83
CA GLN A 421 11.78 26.36 -12.68
C GLN A 421 11.67 26.78 -11.21
N LEU A 422 10.71 26.28 -10.43
CA LEU A 422 10.57 26.61 -9.01
C LEU A 422 11.78 26.11 -8.20
N GLN A 423 12.24 24.89 -8.45
CA GLN A 423 13.43 24.34 -7.79
C GLN A 423 14.69 25.12 -8.17
N THR A 424 14.80 25.53 -9.43
CA THR A 424 15.92 26.36 -9.92
C THR A 424 15.87 27.76 -9.31
N ILE A 425 14.69 28.38 -9.23
CA ILE A 425 14.51 29.69 -8.59
C ILE A 425 14.85 29.63 -7.10
N LEU A 426 14.38 28.62 -6.38
CA LEU A 426 14.72 28.42 -4.97
C LEU A 426 16.21 28.17 -4.76
N SER A 427 16.87 27.39 -5.60
CA SER A 427 18.31 27.14 -5.51
C SER A 427 19.12 28.42 -5.78
N ILE A 428 18.70 29.24 -6.74
CA ILE A 428 19.29 30.54 -7.02
C ILE A 428 19.10 31.48 -5.83
N LEU A 429 17.90 31.51 -5.24
CA LEU A 429 17.61 32.37 -4.06
C LEU A 429 18.47 31.94 -2.85
N TYR A 430 18.63 30.63 -2.61
CA TYR A 430 19.50 30.12 -1.54
C TYR A 430 20.96 30.46 -1.79
N THR A 431 21.48 30.30 -3.02
CA THR A 431 22.87 30.63 -3.36
C THR A 431 23.12 32.13 -3.25
N LEU A 432 22.18 32.99 -3.68
CA LEU A 432 22.26 34.43 -3.52
C LEU A 432 22.28 34.85 -2.04
N THR A 433 21.40 34.28 -1.22
CA THR A 433 21.34 34.56 0.22
C THR A 433 22.62 34.11 0.92
N ALA A 434 23.14 32.94 0.60
CA ALA A 434 24.40 32.45 1.13
C ALA A 434 25.58 33.37 0.72
N LEU A 435 25.59 33.81 -0.55
CA LEU A 435 26.63 34.71 -1.06
C LEU A 435 26.62 36.10 -0.33
N VAL A 436 25.41 36.64 -0.09
CA VAL A 436 25.25 37.89 0.66
C VAL A 436 25.74 37.75 2.11
N LEU A 437 25.39 36.65 2.78
CA LEU A 437 25.83 36.37 4.15
C LEU A 437 27.35 36.18 4.22
N ILE A 438 27.93 35.42 3.30
CA ILE A 438 29.37 35.16 3.22
C ILE A 438 30.09 36.51 2.96
N THR A 439 29.59 37.32 2.03
CA THR A 439 30.18 38.62 1.70
C THR A 439 30.11 39.58 2.90
N ALA A 440 28.98 39.63 3.59
CA ALA A 440 28.84 40.44 4.80
C ALA A 440 29.81 39.98 5.91
N TYR A 441 29.99 38.68 6.07
CA TYR A 441 30.92 38.10 7.03
C TYR A 441 32.40 38.39 6.65
N LEU A 442 32.73 38.26 5.39
CA LEU A 442 34.07 38.59 4.87
C LEU A 442 34.39 40.08 5.05
N ILE A 443 33.41 40.95 4.80
CA ILE A 443 33.59 42.42 5.06
C ILE A 443 33.83 42.64 6.56
N LYS A 444 33.12 41.93 7.44
CA LYS A 444 33.31 42.05 8.89
C LYS A 444 34.72 41.54 9.30
N LEU A 445 35.16 40.40 8.79
CA LEU A 445 36.50 39.87 9.03
C LEU A 445 37.57 40.84 8.47
N TYR A 446 37.39 41.34 7.25
CA TYR A 446 38.28 42.28 6.64
C TYR A 446 38.43 43.54 7.51
N ARG A 447 37.33 44.10 8.01
CA ARG A 447 37.35 45.27 8.92
C ARG A 447 38.08 45.01 10.24
N LEU A 448 38.03 43.81 10.74
CA LEU A 448 38.69 43.37 11.97
C LEU A 448 40.20 43.15 11.80
N TRP A 449 40.61 42.61 10.64
CA TRP A 449 42.00 42.22 10.40
C TRP A 449 42.82 43.25 9.66
N ILE A 450 42.20 44.13 8.87
CA ILE A 450 42.88 45.13 8.08
C ILE A 450 43.76 46.09 8.89
N PRO A 451 43.43 46.48 10.14
CA PRO A 451 44.32 47.30 10.96
C PRO A 451 45.67 46.67 11.24
N SER A 452 45.75 45.31 11.24
CA SER A 452 46.99 44.57 11.52
C SER A 452 47.96 44.56 10.34
N PHE A 453 47.46 44.84 9.14
CA PHE A 453 48.23 44.81 7.89
C PHE A 453 48.39 46.16 7.20
N ALA A 454 47.83 47.24 7.82
CA ALA A 454 47.81 48.55 7.22
C ALA A 454 49.13 49.31 7.42
N SER A 455 49.48 50.18 6.44
CA SER A 455 50.63 51.07 6.56
C SER A 455 50.45 52.12 7.64
N ASN A 456 51.52 52.59 8.24
CA ASN A 456 51.54 53.51 9.40
C ASN A 456 50.65 54.78 9.22
N GLU A 457 50.51 55.33 8.01
CA GLU A 457 49.68 56.53 7.76
C GLU A 457 48.16 56.22 7.90
N ASN A 458 47.69 55.06 7.60
CA ASN A 458 46.24 54.72 7.65
C ASN A 458 45.87 53.87 8.86
N GLN A 459 46.82 53.32 9.59
CA GLN A 459 46.64 52.38 10.67
C GLN A 459 45.75 52.98 11.79
N TYR A 460 45.97 54.25 12.16
CA TYR A 460 45.21 54.89 13.23
C TYR A 460 43.73 55.08 12.86
N ARG A 461 43.42 55.41 11.60
CA ARG A 461 42.03 55.54 11.12
C ARG A 461 41.29 54.24 11.10
N LEU A 462 41.98 53.16 10.72
CA LEU A 462 41.42 51.83 10.66
C LEU A 462 41.23 51.21 12.06
N CYS A 463 42.20 51.44 12.96
CA CYS A 463 42.07 51.07 14.37
C CYS A 463 40.93 51.80 15.06
N TYR A 464 40.78 53.11 14.82
CA TYR A 464 39.67 53.88 15.36
C TYR A 464 38.31 53.39 14.88
N ARG A 465 38.17 53.06 13.59
CA ARG A 465 36.95 52.46 13.06
C ARG A 465 36.67 51.09 13.68
N ALA A 466 37.67 50.21 13.82
CA ALA A 466 37.52 48.92 14.42
C ALA A 466 37.11 49.01 15.92
N VAL A 467 37.57 50.01 16.64
CA VAL A 467 37.15 50.28 18.00
C VAL A 467 35.70 50.77 18.04
N LEU A 468 35.30 51.67 17.15
CA LEU A 468 33.89 52.10 17.07
C LEU A 468 32.95 50.98 16.70
N ASP A 469 33.32 50.09 15.76
CA ASP A 469 32.57 48.90 15.39
C ASP A 469 32.43 47.92 16.60
N ARG A 470 33.48 47.79 17.41
CA ARG A 470 33.43 47.01 18.67
C ARG A 470 32.56 47.64 19.75
N LEU A 471 32.59 48.96 19.89
CA LEU A 471 31.75 49.70 20.85
C LEU A 471 30.28 49.63 20.44
N SER A 472 29.98 49.78 19.15
CA SER A 472 28.61 49.68 18.65
C SER A 472 28.08 48.25 18.80
N ALA A 473 28.91 47.19 18.66
CA ALA A 473 28.56 45.82 18.91
C ALA A 473 28.23 45.50 20.39
N VAL A 474 28.65 46.34 21.32
CA VAL A 474 28.34 46.28 22.76
C VAL A 474 27.17 47.21 23.14
N GLY A 475 26.54 47.87 22.14
CA GLY A 475 25.40 48.79 22.37
C GLY A 475 25.82 50.23 22.73
N LEU A 476 27.09 50.56 22.65
CA LEU A 476 27.61 51.91 22.84
C LEU A 476 27.74 52.57 21.47
N SER A 477 26.64 53.06 20.91
CA SER A 477 26.63 53.82 19.68
C SER A 477 26.80 55.32 19.98
N ARG A 478 27.48 56.01 19.09
CA ARG A 478 27.67 57.43 19.16
C ARG A 478 26.39 58.16 18.77
N ASP A 479 25.94 59.10 19.58
CA ASP A 479 24.79 59.92 19.27
C ASP A 479 25.07 60.97 18.15
N PHE A 480 23.99 61.26 17.40
CA PHE A 480 24.09 62.21 16.27
C PHE A 480 24.42 63.62 16.80
N GLY A 481 25.62 64.15 16.47
CA GLY A 481 26.06 65.43 16.86
C GLY A 481 27.20 65.48 17.89
N GLU A 482 27.64 64.37 18.46
CA GLU A 482 28.84 64.36 19.33
C GLU A 482 30.11 64.61 18.53
N SER A 483 30.87 65.63 19.02
CA SER A 483 32.17 65.98 18.44
C SER A 483 33.22 64.86 18.65
N ARG A 484 34.20 64.79 17.75
CA ARG A 484 35.34 63.87 17.84
C ARG A 484 36.13 64.02 19.10
#